data_56fb786f1208f2dbdfb18f677b4ddfae
#
_entry.id   56fb786f1208f2dbdfb18f677b4ddfae
#
_cell.length_a   1.000
_cell.length_b   1.000
_cell.length_c   1.000
_cell.angle_alpha   90.00
_cell.angle_beta   90.00
_cell.angle_gamma   90.00
#
_symmetry.space_group_name_H-M   'P 1'
#
loop_
_entity.id
_entity.type
_entity.pdbx_description
1 polymer ?
#
loop_
_entity_poly.entity_id
_entity_poly.type
_entity_poly.pdbx_seq_one_letter_code
_entity_poly.pdbx_strand_id
1 'polypeptide(L)'
;KKFVSIAAILAVQTPYLVLDEPTAGQDIHGVNCLVHIMDTLRSEGKGVIVITHDMEFVARNFERVIVMAHRHIIADGPVHEVFQNDEVLRAAAIQKPQIGQLAASLGHPDILFSEDLVKVLH
;
A
#
# COMPACT_ATOMS: atom_id res chain seq x y z
N LYS A 1 19.89 -8.18 4.11
CA LYS A 1 20.40 -8.03 2.72
C LYS A 1 19.60 -7.03 1.89
N LYS A 2 18.26 -6.99 1.95
CA LYS A 2 17.44 -6.00 1.20
C LYS A 2 17.76 -4.54 1.57
N PHE A 3 17.99 -4.22 2.84
CA PHE A 3 18.31 -2.86 3.28
C PHE A 3 19.67 -2.36 2.79
N VAL A 4 20.65 -3.23 2.64
CA VAL A 4 21.94 -2.87 2.04
C VAL A 4 21.77 -2.47 0.56
N SER A 5 20.91 -3.18 -0.16
CA SER A 5 20.57 -2.84 -1.54
C SER A 5 19.82 -1.50 -1.64
N ILE A 6 18.87 -1.25 -0.73
CA ILE A 6 18.17 0.04 -0.66
C ILE A 6 19.12 1.17 -0.32
N ALA A 7 20.03 1.00 0.64
CA ALA A 7 21.04 2.00 0.99
C ALA A 7 21.96 2.33 -0.19
N ALA A 8 22.38 1.33 -0.96
CA ALA A 8 23.18 1.52 -2.17
C ALA A 8 22.42 2.31 -3.26
N ILE A 9 21.13 2.05 -3.43
CA ILE A 9 20.27 2.77 -4.38
C ILE A 9 20.04 4.22 -3.91
N LEU A 10 19.88 4.46 -2.62
CA LEU A 10 19.74 5.80 -2.06
C LEU A 10 20.97 6.69 -2.31
N ALA A 11 22.15 6.08 -2.37
CA ALA A 11 23.40 6.80 -2.69
C ALA A 11 23.45 7.35 -4.12
N VAL A 12 22.62 6.82 -5.04
CA VAL A 12 22.60 7.23 -6.47
C VAL A 12 21.77 8.51 -6.72
N GLN A 13 21.10 9.06 -5.73
CA GLN A 13 20.32 10.32 -5.82
C GLN A 13 19.33 10.38 -7.00
N THR A 14 18.70 9.28 -7.34
CA THR A 14 17.64 9.27 -8.37
C THR A 14 16.39 10.02 -7.88
N PRO A 15 15.64 10.70 -8.78
CA PRO A 15 14.40 11.38 -8.41
C PRO A 15 13.26 10.41 -8.05
N TYR A 16 13.37 9.15 -8.48
CA TYR A 16 12.37 8.10 -8.23
C TYR A 16 13.03 6.85 -7.67
N LEU A 17 12.36 6.21 -6.73
CA LEU A 17 12.69 4.87 -6.24
C LEU A 17 11.54 3.92 -6.58
N VAL A 18 11.86 2.81 -7.21
CA VAL A 18 10.89 1.72 -7.49
C VAL A 18 11.28 0.50 -6.66
N LEU A 19 10.35 0.00 -5.88
CA LEU A 19 10.51 -1.18 -5.03
C LEU A 19 9.52 -2.26 -5.45
N ASP A 20 10.03 -3.47 -5.67
CA ASP A 20 9.23 -4.64 -6.01
C ASP A 20 9.16 -5.58 -4.80
N GLU A 21 7.93 -5.84 -4.32
CA GLU A 21 7.61 -6.67 -3.15
C GLU A 21 8.51 -6.39 -1.93
N PRO A 22 8.64 -5.13 -1.47
CA PRO A 22 9.62 -4.78 -0.45
C PRO A 22 9.29 -5.33 0.94
N THR A 23 8.01 -5.64 1.23
CA THR A 23 7.57 -6.19 2.51
C THR A 23 7.73 -7.70 2.60
N ALA A 24 7.94 -8.39 1.47
CA ALA A 24 8.04 -9.84 1.44
C ALA A 24 9.20 -10.37 2.29
N GLY A 25 8.86 -11.24 3.25
CA GLY A 25 9.82 -11.85 4.18
C GLY A 25 10.41 -10.88 5.21
N GLN A 26 9.80 -9.71 5.41
CA GLN A 26 10.16 -8.77 6.47
C GLN A 26 9.32 -9.02 7.73
N ASP A 27 9.95 -8.82 8.90
CA ASP A 27 9.24 -8.69 10.16
C ASP A 27 8.71 -7.25 10.35
N ILE A 28 8.01 -7.01 11.43
CA ILE A 28 7.44 -5.68 11.72
C ILE A 28 8.51 -4.58 11.81
N HIS A 29 9.71 -4.89 12.30
CA HIS A 29 10.81 -3.94 12.36
C HIS A 29 11.33 -3.59 10.97
N GLY A 30 11.45 -4.59 10.10
CA GLY A 30 11.83 -4.39 8.71
C GLY A 30 10.83 -3.53 7.95
N VAL A 31 9.54 -3.77 8.13
CA VAL A 31 8.49 -2.96 7.53
C VAL A 31 8.52 -1.51 8.03
N ASN A 32 8.67 -1.30 9.35
CA ASN A 32 8.77 0.05 9.92
C ASN A 32 10.00 0.81 9.42
N CYS A 33 11.13 0.14 9.29
CA CYS A 33 12.34 0.73 8.71
C CYS A 33 12.12 1.15 7.24
N LEU A 34 11.45 0.30 6.46
CA LEU A 34 11.07 0.60 5.07
C LEU A 34 10.17 1.84 4.99
N VAL A 35 9.14 1.92 5.82
CA VAL A 35 8.24 3.08 5.89
C VAL A 35 9.02 4.35 6.20
N HIS A 36 9.90 4.32 7.19
CA HIS A 36 10.74 5.47 7.55
C HIS A 36 11.62 5.94 6.39
N ILE A 37 12.22 5.01 5.64
CA ILE A 37 13.01 5.33 4.44
C ILE A 37 12.12 6.00 3.38
N MET A 38 10.93 5.45 3.11
CA MET A 38 10.00 6.02 2.14
C MET A 38 9.57 7.45 2.52
N ASP A 39 9.26 7.68 3.79
CA ASP A 39 8.86 9.00 4.29
C ASP A 39 10.01 10.02 4.20
N THR A 40 11.22 9.60 4.48
CA THR A 40 12.42 10.43 4.30
C THR A 40 12.56 10.85 2.84
N LEU A 41 12.42 9.91 1.90
CA LEU A 41 12.52 10.21 0.46
C LEU A 41 11.41 11.15 -0.02
N ARG A 42 10.20 10.94 0.43
CA ARG A 42 9.05 11.82 0.12
C ARG A 42 9.28 13.24 0.65
N SER A 43 9.84 13.37 1.85
CA SER A 43 10.19 14.68 2.44
C SER A 43 11.27 15.41 1.66
N GLU A 44 12.14 14.68 0.96
CA GLU A 44 13.14 15.22 0.03
C GLU A 44 12.58 15.52 -1.38
N GLY A 45 11.28 15.33 -1.59
CA GLY A 45 10.60 15.55 -2.89
C GLY A 45 10.82 14.44 -3.90
N LYS A 46 11.28 13.26 -3.49
CA LYS A 46 11.48 12.11 -4.37
C LYS A 46 10.19 11.30 -4.51
N GLY A 47 9.98 10.73 -5.70
CA GLY A 47 8.89 9.81 -5.95
C GLY A 47 9.22 8.39 -5.45
N VAL A 48 8.28 7.77 -4.75
CA VAL A 48 8.39 6.37 -4.31
C VAL A 48 7.27 5.56 -4.94
N ILE A 49 7.63 4.53 -5.68
CA ILE A 49 6.70 3.59 -6.33
C ILE A 49 6.94 2.22 -5.72
N VAL A 50 5.88 1.60 -5.24
CA VAL A 50 5.94 0.23 -4.70
C VAL A 50 5.02 -0.67 -5.53
N ILE A 51 5.57 -1.78 -5.97
CA ILE A 51 4.83 -2.87 -6.62
C ILE A 51 4.65 -3.94 -5.56
N THR A 52 3.41 -4.29 -5.23
CA THR A 52 3.13 -5.28 -4.19
C THR A 52 1.71 -5.81 -4.27
N HIS A 53 1.49 -6.98 -3.69
CA HIS A 53 0.17 -7.55 -3.42
C HIS A 53 -0.23 -7.44 -1.94
N ASP A 54 0.58 -6.78 -1.11
CA ASP A 54 0.30 -6.51 0.31
C ASP A 54 -0.67 -5.32 0.43
N MET A 55 -1.96 -5.62 0.39
CA MET A 55 -3.01 -4.59 0.38
C MET A 55 -3.12 -3.83 1.70
N GLU A 56 -2.73 -4.45 2.81
CA GLU A 56 -2.69 -3.77 4.09
C GLU A 56 -1.57 -2.73 4.13
N PHE A 57 -0.40 -3.08 3.62
CA PHE A 57 0.71 -2.16 3.48
C PHE A 57 0.36 -0.98 2.56
N VAL A 58 -0.31 -1.26 1.42
CA VAL A 58 -0.78 -0.22 0.50
C VAL A 58 -1.77 0.72 1.18
N ALA A 59 -2.79 0.17 1.83
CA ALA A 59 -3.83 0.96 2.48
C ALA A 59 -3.28 1.89 3.58
N ARG A 60 -2.24 1.45 4.31
CA ARG A 60 -1.65 2.22 5.42
C ARG A 60 -0.65 3.31 4.98
N ASN A 61 0.02 3.12 3.85
CA ASN A 61 1.22 3.91 3.53
C ASN A 61 1.12 4.71 2.24
N PHE A 62 0.03 4.57 1.46
CA PHE A 62 -0.14 5.23 0.18
C PHE A 62 -1.49 5.92 0.07
N GLU A 63 -1.51 7.06 -0.60
CA GLU A 63 -2.73 7.81 -0.90
C GLU A 63 -3.31 7.43 -2.27
N ARG A 64 -2.45 7.08 -3.22
CA ARG A 64 -2.81 6.73 -4.59
C ARG A 64 -2.37 5.31 -4.91
N VAL A 65 -3.23 4.59 -5.60
CA VAL A 65 -2.95 3.25 -6.10
C VAL A 65 -3.29 3.14 -7.59
N ILE A 66 -2.45 2.42 -8.31
CA ILE A 66 -2.69 2.01 -9.70
C ILE A 66 -2.88 0.50 -9.70
N VAL A 67 -4.02 0.04 -10.16
CA VAL A 67 -4.32 -1.39 -10.27
C VAL A 67 -4.13 -1.84 -11.71
N MET A 68 -3.31 -2.86 -11.86
CA MET A 68 -3.02 -3.47 -13.17
C MET A 68 -3.56 -4.90 -13.22
N ALA A 69 -4.31 -5.21 -14.27
CA ALA A 69 -4.75 -6.57 -14.57
C ALA A 69 -4.82 -6.76 -16.08
N HIS A 70 -4.64 -7.98 -16.55
CA HIS A 70 -4.73 -8.33 -17.96
C HIS A 70 -3.87 -7.44 -18.89
N ARG A 71 -2.71 -7.01 -18.41
CA ARG A 71 -1.76 -6.09 -19.10
C ARG A 71 -2.27 -4.67 -19.31
N HIS A 72 -3.31 -4.27 -18.60
CA HIS A 72 -3.88 -2.92 -18.66
C HIS A 72 -3.95 -2.31 -17.26
N ILE A 73 -3.94 -0.98 -17.19
CA ILE A 73 -4.35 -0.24 -16.01
C ILE A 73 -5.88 -0.28 -15.97
N ILE A 74 -6.44 -0.84 -14.90
CA ILE A 74 -7.90 -0.97 -14.74
C ILE A 74 -8.44 0.01 -13.69
N ALA A 75 -7.60 0.55 -12.84
CA ALA A 75 -7.93 1.64 -11.93
C ALA A 75 -6.70 2.47 -11.60
N ASP A 76 -6.92 3.76 -11.37
CA ASP A 76 -5.92 4.72 -10.92
C ASP A 76 -6.63 5.79 -10.10
N GLY A 77 -6.33 5.89 -8.81
CA GLY A 77 -6.99 6.86 -7.95
C GLY A 77 -6.64 6.70 -6.47
N PRO A 78 -7.37 7.41 -5.61
CA PRO A 78 -7.22 7.31 -4.17
C PRO A 78 -7.45 5.88 -3.67
N VAL A 79 -6.59 5.42 -2.75
CA VAL A 79 -6.62 4.05 -2.23
C VAL A 79 -8.00 3.68 -1.68
N HIS A 80 -8.64 4.57 -0.93
CA HIS A 80 -9.96 4.32 -0.33
C HIS A 80 -11.07 4.13 -1.37
N GLU A 81 -11.05 4.89 -2.49
CA GLU A 81 -12.02 4.75 -3.57
C GLU A 81 -11.82 3.44 -4.34
N VAL A 82 -10.58 3.15 -4.68
CA VAL A 82 -10.24 1.93 -5.42
C VAL A 82 -10.59 0.67 -4.62
N PHE A 83 -10.34 0.67 -3.31
CA PHE A 83 -10.67 -0.48 -2.44
C PHE A 83 -12.18 -0.62 -2.13
N GLN A 84 -13.00 0.35 -2.45
CA GLN A 84 -14.46 0.23 -2.42
C GLN A 84 -15.03 -0.32 -3.73
N ASN A 85 -14.26 -0.31 -4.81
CA ASN A 85 -14.70 -0.79 -6.12
C ASN A 85 -14.54 -2.31 -6.25
N ASP A 86 -15.59 -3.05 -5.93
CA ASP A 86 -15.57 -4.52 -5.96
C ASP A 86 -15.35 -5.11 -7.36
N GLU A 87 -15.70 -4.41 -8.44
CA GLU A 87 -15.41 -4.85 -9.81
C GLU A 87 -13.92 -4.84 -10.09
N VAL A 88 -13.23 -3.75 -9.73
CA VAL A 88 -11.79 -3.61 -9.89
C VAL A 88 -11.06 -4.66 -9.08
N LEU A 89 -11.45 -4.85 -7.82
CA LEU A 89 -10.81 -5.83 -6.94
C LEU A 89 -10.98 -7.27 -7.47
N ARG A 90 -12.15 -7.62 -7.96
CA ARG A 90 -12.40 -8.93 -8.59
C ARG A 90 -11.60 -9.11 -9.87
N ALA A 91 -11.58 -8.12 -10.75
CA ALA A 91 -10.83 -8.18 -12.01
C ALA A 91 -9.32 -8.34 -11.80
N ALA A 92 -8.78 -7.77 -10.73
CA ALA A 92 -7.37 -7.86 -10.37
C ALA A 92 -7.03 -9.05 -9.46
N ALA A 93 -8.02 -9.84 -9.03
CA ALA A 93 -7.88 -10.88 -8.01
C ALA A 93 -7.28 -10.34 -6.69
N ILE A 94 -7.62 -9.12 -6.34
CA ILE A 94 -7.19 -8.43 -5.12
C ILE A 94 -8.24 -8.61 -4.03
N GLN A 95 -7.81 -8.85 -2.80
CA GLN A 95 -8.68 -8.88 -1.63
C GLN A 95 -8.52 -7.58 -0.83
N LYS A 96 -9.63 -7.06 -0.32
CA LYS A 96 -9.60 -5.97 0.68
C LYS A 96 -8.80 -6.39 1.91
N PRO A 97 -8.16 -5.46 2.63
CA PRO A 97 -7.64 -5.74 3.96
C PRO A 97 -8.68 -6.44 4.84
N GLN A 98 -8.24 -7.35 5.72
CA GLN A 98 -9.16 -8.17 6.53
C GLN A 98 -10.13 -7.32 7.35
N ILE A 99 -9.64 -6.22 7.92
CA ILE A 99 -10.48 -5.28 8.67
C ILE A 99 -11.51 -4.59 7.77
N GLY A 100 -11.15 -4.25 6.54
CA GLY A 100 -12.09 -3.69 5.56
C GLY A 100 -13.19 -4.67 5.17
N GLN A 101 -12.89 -5.97 5.09
CA GLN A 101 -13.90 -7.01 4.86
C GLN A 101 -14.87 -7.14 6.04
N LEU A 102 -14.35 -7.14 7.27
CA LEU A 102 -15.16 -7.16 8.48
C LEU A 102 -16.05 -5.91 8.59
N ALA A 103 -15.47 -4.73 8.41
CA ALA A 103 -16.19 -3.46 8.46
C ALA A 103 -17.32 -3.41 7.43
N ALA A 104 -17.07 -3.85 6.21
CA ALA A 104 -18.09 -3.92 5.17
C ALA A 104 -19.25 -4.87 5.56
N SER A 105 -18.96 -6.01 6.19
CA SER A 105 -19.98 -6.94 6.68
C SER A 105 -20.82 -6.35 7.83
N LEU A 106 -20.29 -5.37 8.55
CA LEU A 106 -20.99 -4.64 9.61
C LEU A 106 -21.69 -3.35 9.11
N GLY A 107 -21.71 -3.11 7.79
CA GLY A 107 -22.36 -1.96 7.19
C GLY A 107 -21.48 -0.70 7.07
N HIS A 108 -20.18 -0.82 7.26
CA HIS A 108 -19.20 0.27 7.16
C HIS A 108 -18.15 0.02 6.08
N PRO A 109 -18.51 0.04 4.78
CA PRO A 109 -17.62 -0.33 3.67
C PRO A 109 -16.46 0.66 3.44
N ASP A 110 -16.53 1.84 4.00
CA ASP A 110 -15.55 2.93 3.93
C ASP A 110 -14.37 2.75 4.90
N ILE A 111 -14.49 1.85 5.87
CA ILE A 111 -13.48 1.62 6.89
C ILE A 111 -12.49 0.56 6.42
N LEU A 112 -11.20 0.88 6.47
CA LEU A 112 -10.10 -0.01 6.10
C LEU A 112 -9.20 -0.40 7.27
N PHE A 113 -9.31 0.28 8.42
CA PHE A 113 -8.42 0.11 9.57
C PHE A 113 -9.19 -0.17 10.86
N SER A 114 -8.54 -0.93 11.76
CA SER A 114 -9.11 -1.30 13.07
C SER A 114 -9.41 -0.09 13.95
N GLU A 115 -8.57 0.92 13.91
CA GLU A 115 -8.71 2.14 14.70
C GLU A 115 -9.99 2.91 14.35
N ASP A 116 -10.34 2.94 13.07
CA ASP A 116 -11.55 3.62 12.60
C ASP A 116 -12.80 2.77 12.86
N LEU A 117 -12.71 1.45 12.74
CA LEU A 117 -13.81 0.55 13.08
C LEU A 117 -14.17 0.64 14.57
N VAL A 118 -13.18 0.70 15.45
CA VAL A 118 -13.40 0.85 16.90
C VAL A 118 -14.13 2.16 17.23
N LYS A 119 -13.79 3.26 16.55
CA LYS A 119 -14.47 4.56 16.75
C LYS A 119 -15.94 4.53 16.38
N VAL A 120 -16.32 3.77 15.36
CA VAL A 120 -17.71 3.67 14.89
C VAL A 120 -18.54 2.72 15.72
N LEU A 121 -17.94 1.65 16.28
CA LEU A 121 -18.63 0.67 17.11
C LEU A 121 -18.84 1.15 18.57
N HIS A 122 -18.22 2.23 18.96
CA HIS A 122 -18.39 2.90 20.25
C HIS A 122 -19.26 4.13 20.14
#